data_231583f8c3b55e48d46afb004d11c270
#
_entry.id   231583f8c3b55e48d46afb004d11c270
#
_cell.length_a   1.000
_cell.length_b   1.000
_cell.length_c   1.000
_cell.angle_alpha   90.00
_cell.angle_beta   90.00
_cell.angle_gamma   90.00
#
_symmetry.space_group_name_H-M   'P 1'
#
loop_
_entity.id
_entity.type
_entity.pdbx_description
1 polymer ?
#
loop_
_entity_poly.entity_id
_entity_poly.type
_entity_poly.pdbx_seq_one_letter_code
_entity_poly.pdbx_strand_id
1 'polypeptide(L)'
;SIREPVPENIPCPQCGREVEIWTDEKKAVCPGCKTTVFRERKMSCIDWCPYAKECVGPEVYERLKPAEKKDNTAGTPLDLLKKEHDRVLETVALLRGVSLCLKFSSLGTESPLQDRGLNHLRKIIEFFDKDVTLHFRREEEVLFPALEKHIDAEKSPVKMLRREHEEWRGYYRRLKEITARIEVSNTADAEAFSMEVQEVNGAIEHL
;
A
#
# COMPACT_ATOMS: atom_id res chain seq x y z
N SER A 1 -20.84 -14.96 -11.90
CA SER A 1 -20.62 -15.23 -13.33
C SER A 1 -19.18 -15.62 -13.52
N ILE A 2 -18.95 -16.78 -14.12
CA ILE A 2 -17.62 -17.25 -14.52
C ILE A 2 -17.19 -16.30 -15.66
N ARG A 3 -16.16 -15.51 -15.47
CA ARG A 3 -15.61 -14.68 -16.54
C ARG A 3 -14.82 -15.60 -17.46
N GLU A 4 -15.11 -15.53 -18.75
CA GLU A 4 -14.33 -16.26 -19.76
C GLU A 4 -12.87 -15.75 -19.76
N PRO A 5 -11.88 -16.65 -19.91
CA PRO A 5 -10.49 -16.26 -20.02
C PRO A 5 -10.28 -15.34 -21.24
N VAL A 6 -9.46 -14.30 -21.07
CA VAL A 6 -9.12 -13.34 -22.13
C VAL A 6 -7.61 -13.35 -22.31
N PRO A 7 -7.06 -13.35 -23.54
CA PRO A 7 -5.64 -13.26 -23.78
C PRO A 7 -5.09 -11.85 -23.46
N GLU A 8 -3.95 -11.79 -22.78
CA GLU A 8 -3.18 -10.57 -22.53
C GLU A 8 -1.78 -10.72 -23.12
N ASN A 9 -1.26 -9.70 -23.81
CA ASN A 9 0.10 -9.69 -24.33
C ASN A 9 1.04 -9.03 -23.32
N ILE A 10 2.08 -9.76 -22.90
CA ILE A 10 3.08 -9.30 -21.94
C ILE A 10 4.46 -9.33 -22.61
N PRO A 11 5.25 -8.22 -22.55
CA PRO A 11 6.58 -8.21 -23.11
C PRO A 11 7.51 -9.16 -22.34
N CYS A 12 8.24 -9.99 -23.04
CA CYS A 12 9.24 -10.88 -22.47
C CYS A 12 10.40 -10.05 -21.85
N PRO A 13 10.73 -10.22 -20.57
CA PRO A 13 11.80 -9.45 -19.92
C PRO A 13 13.19 -9.75 -20.49
N GLN A 14 13.37 -10.89 -21.17
CA GLN A 14 14.65 -11.31 -21.73
C GLN A 14 14.89 -10.77 -23.16
N CYS A 15 13.87 -10.75 -24.02
CA CYS A 15 14.03 -10.42 -25.44
C CYS A 15 13.05 -9.38 -25.98
N GLY A 16 12.17 -8.84 -25.15
CA GLY A 16 11.19 -7.82 -25.52
C GLY A 16 10.02 -8.28 -26.38
N ARG A 17 9.99 -9.54 -26.84
CA ARG A 17 8.91 -10.07 -27.66
C ARG A 17 7.64 -10.23 -26.86
N GLU A 18 6.51 -9.92 -27.45
CA GLU A 18 5.20 -10.14 -26.85
C GLU A 18 4.91 -11.62 -26.66
N VAL A 19 4.43 -11.98 -25.47
CA VAL A 19 4.03 -13.33 -25.08
C VAL A 19 2.57 -13.28 -24.67
N GLU A 20 1.73 -14.05 -25.37
CA GLU A 20 0.31 -14.19 -25.03
C GLU A 20 0.16 -15.08 -23.80
N ILE A 21 -0.54 -14.60 -22.78
CA ILE A 21 -0.87 -15.32 -21.54
C ILE A 21 -2.37 -15.11 -21.26
N TRP A 22 -3.09 -16.18 -21.08
CA TRP A 22 -4.51 -16.09 -20.75
C TRP A 22 -4.75 -15.70 -19.30
N THR A 23 -5.88 -15.05 -19.03
CA THR A 23 -6.17 -14.52 -17.68
C THR A 23 -6.31 -15.58 -16.60
N ASP A 24 -6.50 -16.83 -16.95
CA ASP A 24 -6.50 -18.03 -16.08
C ASP A 24 -5.12 -18.70 -15.99
N GLU A 25 -4.16 -18.31 -16.82
CA GLU A 25 -2.80 -18.81 -16.80
C GLU A 25 -1.88 -17.92 -15.93
N LYS A 26 -0.92 -18.56 -15.27
CA LYS A 26 0.06 -17.85 -14.41
C LYS A 26 1.38 -17.58 -15.12
N LYS A 27 1.69 -18.34 -16.18
CA LYS A 27 2.95 -18.30 -16.92
C LYS A 27 2.78 -18.81 -18.34
N ALA A 28 3.61 -18.29 -19.25
CA ALA A 28 3.76 -18.84 -20.59
C ALA A 28 5.23 -18.87 -21.00
N VAL A 29 5.55 -19.63 -22.03
CA VAL A 29 6.93 -19.74 -22.55
C VAL A 29 7.07 -18.79 -23.72
N CYS A 30 8.05 -17.89 -23.67
CA CYS A 30 8.33 -16.97 -24.77
C CYS A 30 8.67 -17.75 -26.06
N PRO A 31 7.97 -17.51 -27.17
CA PRO A 31 8.25 -18.21 -28.41
C PRO A 31 9.62 -17.85 -29.01
N GLY A 32 10.18 -16.69 -28.62
CA GLY A 32 11.46 -16.20 -29.15
C GLY A 32 12.67 -16.75 -28.43
N CYS A 33 12.74 -16.63 -27.11
CA CYS A 33 13.93 -17.01 -26.33
C CYS A 33 13.71 -18.20 -25.39
N LYS A 34 12.53 -18.82 -25.41
CA LYS A 34 12.14 -19.95 -24.55
C LYS A 34 12.15 -19.67 -23.03
N THR A 35 12.34 -18.41 -22.63
CA THR A 35 12.25 -18.00 -21.23
C THR A 35 10.79 -18.08 -20.75
N THR A 36 10.58 -18.56 -19.53
CA THR A 36 9.26 -18.55 -18.90
C THR A 36 8.94 -17.13 -18.46
N VAL A 37 7.86 -16.57 -19.00
CA VAL A 37 7.29 -15.27 -18.62
C VAL A 37 6.17 -15.53 -17.65
N PHE A 38 6.21 -14.84 -16.51
CA PHE A 38 5.16 -14.91 -15.52
C PHE A 38 4.22 -13.71 -15.69
N ARG A 39 2.93 -13.96 -15.61
CA ARG A 39 1.94 -12.89 -15.53
C ARG A 39 2.06 -12.21 -14.18
N GLU A 40 2.27 -10.90 -14.21
CA GLU A 40 2.20 -10.12 -12.98
C GLU A 40 0.78 -10.22 -12.41
N ARG A 41 0.70 -10.76 -11.21
CA ARG A 41 -0.57 -10.84 -10.49
C ARG A 41 -0.96 -9.42 -10.09
N LYS A 42 -2.03 -8.88 -10.67
CA LYS A 42 -2.60 -7.63 -10.17
C LYS A 42 -2.92 -7.82 -8.68
N MET A 43 -2.36 -6.98 -7.85
CA MET A 43 -2.60 -7.02 -6.41
C MET A 43 -4.11 -7.01 -6.15
N SER A 44 -4.56 -7.99 -5.41
CA SER A 44 -5.95 -8.11 -5.00
C SER A 44 -6.07 -7.77 -3.51
N CYS A 45 -7.27 -7.49 -3.04
CA CYS A 45 -7.49 -7.27 -1.61
C CYS A 45 -7.02 -8.44 -0.74
N ILE A 46 -6.88 -9.65 -1.29
CA ILE A 46 -6.37 -10.83 -0.60
C ILE A 46 -4.89 -10.68 -0.23
N ASP A 47 -4.15 -9.91 -1.00
CA ASP A 47 -2.70 -9.77 -0.84
C ASP A 47 -2.34 -8.82 0.32
N TRP A 48 -3.22 -7.89 0.66
CA TRP A 48 -2.92 -6.81 1.60
C TRP A 48 -4.00 -6.53 2.67
N CYS A 49 -5.25 -6.95 2.46
CA CYS A 49 -6.32 -6.64 3.40
C CYS A 49 -6.26 -7.59 4.62
N PRO A 50 -6.12 -7.07 5.85
CA PRO A 50 -6.11 -7.89 7.05
C PRO A 50 -7.42 -8.67 7.29
N TYR A 51 -8.51 -8.23 6.65
CA TYR A 51 -9.83 -8.89 6.72
C TYR A 51 -10.14 -9.74 5.48
N ALA A 52 -9.16 -9.93 4.59
CA ALA A 52 -9.38 -10.72 3.39
C ALA A 52 -9.92 -12.12 3.71
N LYS A 53 -9.39 -12.74 4.77
CA LYS A 53 -9.82 -14.07 5.24
C LYS A 53 -11.29 -14.10 5.67
N GLU A 54 -11.77 -13.04 6.30
CA GLU A 54 -13.17 -12.91 6.72
C GLU A 54 -14.09 -12.60 5.54
N CYS A 55 -13.61 -11.80 4.58
CA CYS A 55 -14.38 -11.39 3.40
C CYS A 55 -14.61 -12.51 2.40
N VAL A 56 -13.57 -13.30 2.09
CA VAL A 56 -13.63 -14.34 1.05
C VAL A 56 -13.83 -15.74 1.63
N GLY A 57 -13.76 -15.86 2.96
CA GLY A 57 -13.80 -17.13 3.68
C GLY A 57 -12.44 -17.81 3.78
N PRO A 58 -12.20 -18.60 4.84
CA PRO A 58 -10.88 -19.17 5.14
C PRO A 58 -10.36 -20.09 4.02
N GLU A 59 -11.21 -20.90 3.44
CA GLU A 59 -10.82 -21.85 2.39
C GLU A 59 -10.34 -21.15 1.10
N VAL A 60 -11.09 -20.12 0.68
CA VAL A 60 -10.75 -19.33 -0.50
C VAL A 60 -9.48 -18.51 -0.25
N TYR A 61 -9.36 -17.95 0.95
CA TYR A 61 -8.17 -17.18 1.35
C TYR A 61 -6.90 -18.02 1.31
N GLU A 62 -6.88 -19.21 1.95
CA GLU A 62 -5.70 -20.09 1.97
C GLU A 62 -5.31 -20.57 0.56
N ARG A 63 -6.29 -20.79 -0.31
CA ARG A 63 -6.04 -21.17 -1.71
C ARG A 63 -5.46 -20.03 -2.55
N LEU A 64 -5.84 -18.81 -2.26
CA LEU A 64 -5.45 -17.61 -3.04
C LEU A 64 -4.29 -16.85 -2.42
N LYS A 65 -3.98 -17.08 -1.13
CA LYS A 65 -2.84 -16.46 -0.45
C LYS A 65 -1.54 -16.77 -1.20
N PRO A 66 -0.74 -15.76 -1.54
CA PRO A 66 0.58 -16.00 -2.11
C PRO A 66 1.40 -16.85 -1.13
N ALA A 67 2.13 -17.84 -1.63
CA ALA A 67 3.08 -18.56 -0.80
C ALA A 67 4.06 -17.56 -0.20
N GLU A 68 4.12 -17.48 1.12
CA GLU A 68 5.09 -16.63 1.83
C GLU A 68 6.48 -17.03 1.33
N LYS A 69 7.13 -16.14 0.58
CA LYS A 69 8.57 -16.28 0.34
C LYS A 69 9.22 -16.11 1.70
N LYS A 70 9.66 -17.20 2.30
CA LYS A 70 10.59 -17.15 3.42
C LYS A 70 11.90 -16.55 2.91
N ASP A 71 12.00 -15.25 3.04
CA ASP A 71 13.21 -14.51 2.73
C ASP A 71 14.18 -14.73 3.90
N ASN A 72 14.96 -15.80 3.79
CA ASN A 72 15.96 -16.22 4.78
C ASN A 72 17.29 -15.47 4.60
N THR A 73 17.30 -14.33 3.93
CA THR A 73 18.47 -13.46 3.89
C THR A 73 18.44 -12.54 5.10
N ALA A 74 19.43 -12.66 5.97
CA ALA A 74 19.77 -11.60 6.93
C ALA A 74 20.10 -10.36 6.10
N GLY A 75 19.11 -9.52 5.83
CA GLY A 75 19.21 -8.36 4.98
C GLY A 75 20.13 -7.31 5.61
N THR A 76 20.75 -6.50 4.76
CA THR A 76 21.46 -5.31 5.20
C THR A 76 20.49 -4.32 5.87
N PRO A 77 20.96 -3.37 6.70
CA PRO A 77 20.11 -2.29 7.21
C PRO A 77 19.34 -1.55 6.11
N LEU A 78 19.90 -1.46 4.91
CA LEU A 78 19.25 -0.86 3.75
C LEU A 78 18.09 -1.71 3.21
N ASP A 79 18.22 -3.03 3.24
CA ASP A 79 17.13 -3.93 2.83
C ASP A 79 15.97 -3.87 3.83
N LEU A 80 16.26 -3.63 5.11
CA LEU A 80 15.24 -3.40 6.12
C LEU A 80 14.45 -2.12 5.80
N LEU A 81 15.14 -1.00 5.55
CA LEU A 81 14.50 0.27 5.22
C LEU A 81 13.64 0.17 3.94
N LYS A 82 14.13 -0.53 2.92
CA LYS A 82 13.34 -0.79 1.70
C LYS A 82 12.05 -1.55 1.99
N LYS A 83 12.12 -2.62 2.80
CA LYS A 83 10.94 -3.39 3.20
C LYS A 83 9.96 -2.54 4.03
N GLU A 84 10.47 -1.63 4.85
CA GLU A 84 9.66 -0.68 5.59
C GLU A 84 8.95 0.31 4.64
N HIS A 85 9.64 0.84 3.63
CA HIS A 85 9.05 1.67 2.58
C HIS A 85 7.93 0.94 1.82
N ASP A 86 8.18 -0.30 1.37
CA ASP A 86 7.15 -1.10 0.68
C ASP A 86 5.89 -1.24 1.53
N ARG A 87 6.03 -1.49 2.85
CA ARG A 87 4.90 -1.56 3.79
C ARG A 87 4.19 -0.23 3.97
N VAL A 88 4.92 0.89 3.95
CA VAL A 88 4.31 2.22 3.99
C VAL A 88 3.46 2.45 2.75
N LEU A 89 3.98 2.17 1.55
CA LEU A 89 3.25 2.31 0.30
C LEU A 89 2.00 1.43 0.25
N GLU A 90 2.10 0.17 0.70
CA GLU A 90 0.96 -0.72 0.83
C GLU A 90 -0.11 -0.14 1.78
N THR A 91 0.32 0.42 2.91
CA THR A 91 -0.60 0.99 3.90
C THR A 91 -1.24 2.29 3.39
N VAL A 92 -0.50 3.13 2.67
CA VAL A 92 -1.05 4.33 2.01
C VAL A 92 -2.11 3.93 0.98
N ALA A 93 -1.88 2.87 0.21
CA ALA A 93 -2.88 2.36 -0.74
C ALA A 93 -4.20 1.93 -0.05
N LEU A 94 -4.16 1.53 1.23
CA LEU A 94 -5.37 1.22 2.02
C LEU A 94 -6.23 2.46 2.29
N LEU A 95 -5.65 3.64 2.44
CA LEU A 95 -6.40 4.89 2.65
C LEU A 95 -7.40 5.15 1.52
N ARG A 96 -7.05 4.77 0.28
CA ARG A 96 -7.96 4.85 -0.86
C ARG A 96 -9.18 3.94 -0.67
N GLY A 97 -8.97 2.73 -0.15
CA GLY A 97 -10.04 1.80 0.20
C GLY A 97 -10.94 2.32 1.32
N VAL A 98 -10.34 2.93 2.35
CA VAL A 98 -11.08 3.58 3.46
C VAL A 98 -11.96 4.71 2.95
N SER A 99 -11.42 5.60 2.13
CA SER A 99 -12.15 6.70 1.51
C SER A 99 -13.39 6.18 0.75
N LEU A 100 -13.25 5.11 -0.03
CA LEU A 100 -14.39 4.49 -0.72
C LEU A 100 -15.41 3.90 0.26
N CYS A 101 -14.98 3.22 1.32
CA CYS A 101 -15.88 2.69 2.34
C CYS A 101 -16.69 3.80 3.01
N LEU A 102 -16.06 4.92 3.35
CA LEU A 102 -16.73 6.08 3.94
C LEU A 102 -17.73 6.71 2.96
N LYS A 103 -17.34 6.88 1.69
CA LYS A 103 -18.21 7.41 0.65
C LYS A 103 -19.47 6.57 0.44
N PHE A 104 -19.33 5.25 0.36
CA PHE A 104 -20.48 4.37 0.16
C PHE A 104 -21.34 4.17 1.40
N SER A 105 -20.83 4.46 2.60
CA SER A 105 -21.62 4.42 3.83
C SER A 105 -22.68 5.52 3.90
N SER A 106 -22.49 6.65 3.19
CA SER A 106 -23.46 7.73 3.12
C SER A 106 -24.73 7.39 2.32
N LEU A 107 -24.73 6.29 1.56
CA LEU A 107 -25.83 5.86 0.73
C LEU A 107 -26.89 5.02 1.48
N GLY A 108 -26.71 4.72 2.77
CA GLY A 108 -27.66 3.93 3.57
C GLY A 108 -27.53 4.16 5.07
N THR A 109 -28.67 4.14 5.77
CA THR A 109 -28.72 4.22 7.23
C THR A 109 -28.15 2.94 7.84
N GLU A 110 -27.16 3.06 8.74
CA GLU A 110 -26.48 1.97 9.44
C GLU A 110 -25.72 1.00 8.50
N SER A 111 -24.71 1.51 7.80
CA SER A 111 -23.89 0.70 6.91
C SER A 111 -22.73 0.04 7.65
N PRO A 112 -22.60 -1.32 7.61
CA PRO A 112 -21.42 -2.04 8.10
C PRO A 112 -20.10 -1.55 7.46
N LEU A 113 -20.19 -0.80 6.35
CA LEU A 113 -19.05 -0.24 5.64
C LEU A 113 -18.40 0.91 6.41
N GLN A 114 -19.17 1.70 7.16
CA GLN A 114 -18.62 2.79 7.98
C GLN A 114 -17.73 2.24 9.09
N ASP A 115 -18.25 1.27 9.86
CA ASP A 115 -17.46 0.63 10.93
C ASP A 115 -16.20 -0.04 10.40
N ARG A 116 -16.29 -0.67 9.23
CA ARG A 116 -15.14 -1.24 8.55
C ARG A 116 -14.12 -0.17 8.15
N GLY A 117 -14.58 0.92 7.56
CA GLY A 117 -13.73 2.06 7.19
C GLY A 117 -12.99 2.63 8.40
N LEU A 118 -13.71 2.87 9.50
CA LEU A 118 -13.12 3.36 10.76
C LEU A 118 -12.12 2.39 11.37
N ASN A 119 -12.44 1.10 11.39
CA ASN A 119 -11.51 0.09 11.91
C ASN A 119 -10.23 0.00 11.08
N HIS A 120 -10.31 0.14 9.76
CA HIS A 120 -9.13 0.23 8.90
C HIS A 120 -8.32 1.51 9.19
N LEU A 121 -9.01 2.64 9.33
CA LEU A 121 -8.36 3.91 9.60
C LEU A 121 -7.58 3.88 10.92
N ARG A 122 -8.16 3.32 11.99
CA ARG A 122 -7.47 3.12 13.28
C ARG A 122 -6.20 2.29 13.14
N LYS A 123 -6.25 1.20 12.36
CA LYS A 123 -5.07 0.35 12.12
C LYS A 123 -4.00 1.04 11.30
N ILE A 124 -4.39 1.85 10.32
CA ILE A 124 -3.46 2.68 9.56
C ILE A 124 -2.77 3.68 10.49
N ILE A 125 -3.53 4.34 11.37
CA ILE A 125 -2.99 5.27 12.34
C ILE A 125 -2.03 4.55 13.31
N GLU A 126 -2.41 3.38 13.80
CA GLU A 126 -1.54 2.58 14.68
C GLU A 126 -0.22 2.18 14.00
N PHE A 127 -0.28 1.77 12.74
CA PHE A 127 0.90 1.46 11.92
C PHE A 127 1.78 2.71 11.75
N PHE A 128 1.18 3.85 11.45
CA PHE A 128 1.92 5.09 11.29
C PHE A 128 2.56 5.57 12.59
N ASP A 129 1.87 5.46 13.72
CA ASP A 129 2.42 5.82 15.02
C ASP A 129 3.62 4.96 15.43
N LYS A 130 3.60 3.68 15.10
CA LYS A 130 4.64 2.72 15.51
C LYS A 130 5.73 2.57 14.44
N ASP A 131 5.33 2.06 13.29
CA ASP A 131 6.28 1.58 12.27
C ASP A 131 6.90 2.74 11.48
N VAL A 132 6.09 3.70 11.01
CA VAL A 132 6.58 4.83 10.21
C VAL A 132 7.38 5.81 11.07
N THR A 133 6.94 6.07 12.30
CA THR A 133 7.70 6.91 13.23
C THR A 133 9.08 6.30 13.54
N LEU A 134 9.15 4.98 13.73
CA LEU A 134 10.42 4.29 13.96
C LEU A 134 11.30 4.29 12.71
N HIS A 135 10.69 4.14 11.52
CA HIS A 135 11.38 4.21 10.24
C HIS A 135 12.06 5.58 10.04
N PHE A 136 11.31 6.68 10.16
CA PHE A 136 11.86 8.03 10.06
C PHE A 136 12.97 8.30 11.08
N ARG A 137 12.80 7.78 12.29
CA ARG A 137 13.82 7.91 13.32
C ARG A 137 15.13 7.20 12.93
N ARG A 138 15.05 6.00 12.34
CA ARG A 138 16.23 5.28 11.83
C ARG A 138 16.93 6.05 10.72
N GLU A 139 16.18 6.65 9.83
CA GLU A 139 16.75 7.48 8.77
C GLU A 139 17.38 8.76 9.32
N GLU A 140 16.67 9.50 10.15
CA GLU A 140 17.11 10.79 10.67
C GLU A 140 18.27 10.68 11.66
N GLU A 141 18.30 9.64 12.50
CA GLU A 141 19.34 9.46 13.53
C GLU A 141 20.54 8.65 13.01
N VAL A 142 20.37 7.79 12.01
CA VAL A 142 21.42 6.86 11.55
C VAL A 142 21.81 7.08 10.09
N LEU A 143 20.83 6.96 9.16
CA LEU A 143 21.12 6.98 7.72
C LEU A 143 21.56 8.37 7.26
N PHE A 144 20.81 9.41 7.60
CA PHE A 144 21.10 10.77 7.15
C PHE A 144 22.46 11.27 7.64
N PRO A 145 22.83 11.13 8.94
CA PRO A 145 24.17 11.48 9.40
C PRO A 145 25.28 10.66 8.74
N ALA A 146 25.03 9.41 8.36
CA ALA A 146 26.00 8.61 7.62
C ALA A 146 26.17 9.11 6.20
N LEU A 147 25.09 9.46 5.51
CA LEU A 147 25.14 10.05 4.17
C LEU A 147 25.84 11.40 4.15
N GLU A 148 25.56 12.28 5.11
CA GLU A 148 26.16 13.61 5.23
C GLU A 148 27.69 13.58 5.44
N LYS A 149 28.25 12.46 5.95
CA LYS A 149 29.70 12.25 6.07
C LYS A 149 30.38 11.89 4.75
N HIS A 150 29.64 11.31 3.80
CA HIS A 150 30.21 10.75 2.57
C HIS A 150 29.76 11.46 1.30
N ILE A 151 28.72 12.27 1.37
CA ILE A 151 28.15 13.00 0.24
C ILE A 151 28.26 14.50 0.54
N ASP A 152 28.75 15.25 -0.44
CA ASP A 152 28.81 16.71 -0.36
C ASP A 152 27.42 17.30 -0.06
N ALA A 153 27.37 18.25 0.86
CA ALA A 153 26.13 18.86 1.34
C ALA A 153 25.27 19.47 0.22
N GLU A 154 25.89 19.93 -0.88
CA GLU A 154 25.18 20.47 -2.04
C GLU A 154 24.53 19.38 -2.91
N LYS A 155 25.07 18.18 -2.87
CA LYS A 155 24.59 17.02 -3.65
C LYS A 155 23.76 16.05 -2.82
N SER A 156 23.70 16.26 -1.52
CA SER A 156 23.02 15.36 -0.60
C SER A 156 21.49 15.53 -0.68
N PRO A 157 20.72 14.46 -0.87
CA PRO A 157 19.27 14.50 -0.86
C PRO A 157 18.69 14.71 0.55
N VAL A 158 19.51 14.68 1.61
CA VAL A 158 19.06 14.66 3.00
C VAL A 158 18.16 15.86 3.35
N LYS A 159 18.45 17.05 2.84
CA LYS A 159 17.61 18.23 3.09
C LYS A 159 16.19 18.06 2.52
N MET A 160 16.10 17.47 1.34
CA MET A 160 14.82 17.20 0.68
C MET A 160 14.06 16.14 1.47
N LEU A 161 14.70 15.01 1.80
CA LEU A 161 14.11 13.94 2.57
C LEU A 161 13.60 14.39 3.95
N ARG A 162 14.37 15.24 4.67
CA ARG A 162 13.90 15.81 5.94
C ARG A 162 12.65 16.67 5.76
N ARG A 163 12.56 17.44 4.67
CA ARG A 163 11.37 18.24 4.37
C ARG A 163 10.18 17.35 4.07
N GLU A 164 10.36 16.31 3.29
CA GLU A 164 9.31 15.31 3.00
C GLU A 164 8.79 14.64 4.28
N HIS A 165 9.68 14.30 5.22
CA HIS A 165 9.27 13.78 6.53
C HIS A 165 8.41 14.78 7.32
N GLU A 166 8.77 16.08 7.29
CA GLU A 166 7.96 17.11 7.97
C GLU A 166 6.59 17.31 7.30
N GLU A 167 6.55 17.33 5.97
CA GLU A 167 5.30 17.40 5.21
C GLU A 167 4.41 16.20 5.52
N TRP A 168 5.01 15.00 5.52
CA TRP A 168 4.32 13.77 5.88
C TRP A 168 3.74 13.81 7.31
N ARG A 169 4.51 14.29 8.30
CA ARG A 169 4.02 14.48 9.68
C ARG A 169 2.83 15.44 9.73
N GLY A 170 2.79 16.44 8.88
CA GLY A 170 1.67 17.37 8.72
C GLY A 170 0.41 16.65 8.23
N TYR A 171 0.51 15.88 7.16
CA TYR A 171 -0.61 15.09 6.62
C TYR A 171 -1.10 14.02 7.59
N TYR A 172 -0.17 13.37 8.28
CA TYR A 172 -0.51 12.37 9.29
C TYR A 172 -1.30 12.98 10.46
N ARG A 173 -0.91 14.16 10.94
CA ARG A 173 -1.65 14.89 11.98
C ARG A 173 -3.06 15.19 11.51
N ARG A 174 -3.22 15.69 10.28
CA ARG A 174 -4.53 15.94 9.68
C ARG A 174 -5.39 14.67 9.61
N LEU A 175 -4.79 13.53 9.24
CA LEU A 175 -5.50 12.25 9.20
C LEU A 175 -6.03 11.84 10.59
N LYS A 176 -5.25 12.05 11.65
CA LYS A 176 -5.69 11.81 13.03
C LYS A 176 -6.87 12.70 13.43
N GLU A 177 -6.83 13.99 13.07
CA GLU A 177 -7.90 14.94 13.33
C GLU A 177 -9.20 14.55 12.62
N ILE A 178 -9.10 14.15 11.35
CA ILE A 178 -10.25 13.64 10.57
C ILE A 178 -10.83 12.39 11.27
N THR A 179 -9.98 11.45 11.65
CA THR A 179 -10.42 10.22 12.31
C THR A 179 -11.15 10.49 13.62
N ALA A 180 -10.62 11.38 14.46
CA ALA A 180 -11.25 11.76 15.72
C ALA A 180 -12.63 12.44 15.49
N ARG A 181 -12.78 13.23 14.43
CA ARG A 181 -14.06 13.85 14.07
C ARG A 181 -15.08 12.81 13.60
N ILE A 182 -14.66 11.84 12.77
CA ILE A 182 -15.54 10.75 12.31
C ILE A 182 -16.05 9.92 13.49
N GLU A 183 -15.22 9.67 14.50
CA GLU A 183 -15.59 8.90 15.70
C GLU A 183 -16.65 9.60 16.57
N VAL A 184 -16.71 10.92 16.53
CA VAL A 184 -17.66 11.73 17.32
C VAL A 184 -18.92 12.07 16.52
N SER A 185 -18.82 12.15 15.20
CA SER A 185 -19.91 12.56 14.32
C SER A 185 -20.81 11.40 13.95
N ASN A 186 -22.10 11.62 14.02
CA ASN A 186 -23.07 10.73 13.41
C ASN A 186 -23.03 10.89 11.88
N THR A 187 -23.23 9.85 11.14
CA THR A 187 -23.20 9.55 9.70
C THR A 187 -23.39 10.71 8.66
N ALA A 188 -23.89 11.87 9.05
CA ALA A 188 -24.25 12.95 8.13
C ALA A 188 -23.08 13.53 7.30
N ASP A 189 -21.84 13.39 7.78
CA ASP A 189 -20.64 13.98 7.16
C ASP A 189 -19.72 12.98 6.47
N ALA A 190 -20.15 11.73 6.27
CA ALA A 190 -19.31 10.65 5.74
C ALA A 190 -18.73 10.96 4.35
N GLU A 191 -19.45 11.67 3.51
CA GLU A 191 -18.97 12.08 2.19
C GLU A 191 -17.87 13.15 2.30
N ALA A 192 -18.04 14.14 3.17
CA ALA A 192 -17.04 15.16 3.43
C ALA A 192 -15.76 14.53 4.01
N PHE A 193 -15.88 13.62 4.95
CA PHE A 193 -14.73 12.88 5.50
C PHE A 193 -14.04 12.00 4.45
N SER A 194 -14.80 11.36 3.56
CA SER A 194 -14.23 10.60 2.45
C SER A 194 -13.36 11.48 1.56
N MET A 195 -13.81 12.69 1.23
CA MET A 195 -13.05 13.64 0.43
C MET A 195 -11.77 14.09 1.14
N GLU A 196 -11.87 14.42 2.44
CA GLU A 196 -10.70 14.83 3.23
C GLU A 196 -9.65 13.71 3.34
N VAL A 197 -10.07 12.46 3.58
CA VAL A 197 -9.17 11.29 3.59
C VAL A 197 -8.52 11.09 2.24
N GLN A 198 -9.27 11.26 1.15
CA GLN A 198 -8.75 11.12 -0.20
C GLN A 198 -7.73 12.22 -0.55
N GLU A 199 -7.96 13.44 -0.11
CA GLU A 199 -7.02 14.55 -0.28
C GLU A 199 -5.70 14.29 0.46
N VAL A 200 -5.77 13.85 1.72
CA VAL A 200 -4.58 13.47 2.51
C VAL A 200 -3.84 12.30 1.86
N ASN A 201 -4.57 11.28 1.39
CA ASN A 201 -3.96 10.15 0.69
C ASN A 201 -3.22 10.60 -0.58
N GLY A 202 -3.86 11.42 -1.40
CA GLY A 202 -3.22 11.95 -2.62
C GLY A 202 -1.95 12.75 -2.31
N ALA A 203 -1.96 13.54 -1.24
CA ALA A 203 -0.78 14.28 -0.81
C ALA A 203 0.37 13.37 -0.33
N ILE A 204 0.05 12.32 0.42
CA ILE A 204 1.05 11.34 0.89
C ILE A 204 1.62 10.52 -0.28
N GLU A 205 0.80 10.16 -1.28
CA GLU A 205 1.27 9.40 -2.46
C GLU A 205 2.25 10.19 -3.35
N HIS A 206 2.30 11.51 -3.23
CA HIS A 206 3.18 12.38 -4.00
C HIS A 206 4.50 12.72 -3.29
N LEU A 207 4.66 12.34 -2.03
CA LEU A 207 5.92 12.42 -1.28
C LEU A 207 6.77 11.18 -1.48
#